data_4a2b12f78290d83c2ea84aa60eb44ecc
#
_entry.id   4a2b12f78290d83c2ea84aa60eb44ecc
#
_cell.length_a   1.000
_cell.length_b   1.000
_cell.length_c   1.000
_cell.angle_alpha   90.00
_cell.angle_beta   90.00
_cell.angle_gamma   90.00
#
_symmetry.space_group_name_H-M   'P 1'
#
loop_
_entity.id
_entity.type
_entity.pdbx_description
1 polymer ?
#
loop_
_entity_poly.entity_id
_entity_poly.type
_entity_poly.pdbx_seq_one_letter_code
_entity_poly.pdbx_strand_id
1 'polypeptide(L)'
;MWTGVHVVNDSITARDAQLRTAACHNRKPLLWDNTPVNDAIMSESLHLGPYASREITMRDEISGLLLNPMEFALASRPTIVSALAWLQGEDAMSVWESFVSQCGWSEIAAATAFPDDPHWPGARPSDEWWQSVADMQPEGLDVGCQPWIDAAKQGAALVLSARKLIAEPGDSEMSVLGRFHLAMKWRTWKRLPVLTFGAGPRIRPVVTNDENGKFAYRNGTVISTTSLVDDEVMRCLQDV
;
A
#
# COMPACT_ATOMS: atom_id res chain seq x y z
N MET A 1 -12.97 -10.41 -21.77
CA MET A 1 -12.39 -10.00 -20.48
C MET A 1 -10.89 -9.85 -20.60
N TRP A 2 -10.29 -8.88 -19.93
CA TRP A 2 -8.86 -8.57 -20.02
C TRP A 2 -8.39 -7.97 -18.68
N THR A 3 -7.29 -8.45 -18.13
CA THR A 3 -6.78 -8.03 -16.81
C THR A 3 -5.75 -6.89 -16.89
N GLY A 4 -5.54 -6.33 -18.05
CA GLY A 4 -4.41 -5.43 -18.33
C GLY A 4 -3.27 -6.19 -19.00
N VAL A 5 -2.10 -5.55 -19.09
CA VAL A 5 -0.87 -6.15 -19.66
C VAL A 5 -0.39 -7.32 -18.79
N HIS A 6 -0.57 -7.20 -17.48
CA HIS A 6 -0.26 -8.20 -16.47
C HIS A 6 -1.52 -8.63 -15.72
N VAL A 7 -1.42 -9.65 -14.88
CA VAL A 7 -2.49 -10.06 -13.97
C VAL A 7 -2.73 -8.99 -12.91
N VAL A 8 -1.65 -8.44 -12.35
CA VAL A 8 -1.66 -7.27 -11.46
C VAL A 8 -0.80 -6.20 -12.12
N ASN A 9 -1.37 -5.01 -12.30
CA ASN A 9 -0.74 -3.93 -13.06
C ASN A 9 -0.42 -2.76 -12.14
N ASP A 10 0.79 -2.23 -12.24
CA ASP A 10 1.16 -0.97 -11.59
C ASP A 10 0.48 0.22 -12.29
N SER A 11 0.34 0.15 -13.62
CA SER A 11 -0.40 1.11 -14.41
C SER A 11 -1.05 0.45 -15.62
N ILE A 12 -2.11 1.05 -16.14
CA ILE A 12 -2.75 0.67 -17.42
C ILE A 12 -3.02 1.96 -18.20
N THR A 13 -2.61 1.98 -19.47
CA THR A 13 -2.74 3.14 -20.35
C THR A 13 -3.84 2.94 -21.40
N ALA A 14 -4.29 4.03 -22.01
CA ALA A 14 -5.18 3.97 -23.16
C ALA A 14 -4.55 3.17 -24.34
N ARG A 15 -3.23 3.30 -24.51
CA ARG A 15 -2.49 2.55 -25.53
C ARG A 15 -2.57 1.05 -25.33
N ASP A 16 -2.49 0.56 -24.09
CA ASP A 16 -2.63 -0.87 -23.78
C ASP A 16 -4.01 -1.40 -24.17
N ALA A 17 -5.07 -0.64 -23.86
CA ALA A 17 -6.44 -0.98 -24.22
C ALA A 17 -6.67 -0.95 -25.74
N GLN A 18 -6.09 0.02 -26.48
CA GLN A 18 -6.13 0.08 -27.92
C GLN A 18 -5.44 -1.11 -28.58
N LEU A 19 -4.26 -1.50 -28.10
CA LEU A 19 -3.55 -2.68 -28.59
C LEU A 19 -4.38 -3.95 -28.37
N ARG A 20 -5.04 -4.05 -27.22
CA ARG A 20 -5.95 -5.16 -26.94
C ARG A 20 -7.16 -5.17 -27.85
N THR A 21 -7.75 -3.99 -28.11
CA THR A 21 -8.86 -3.80 -29.04
C THR A 21 -8.49 -4.29 -30.45
N ALA A 22 -7.34 -3.87 -30.97
CA ALA A 22 -6.84 -4.31 -32.28
C ALA A 22 -6.65 -5.83 -32.35
N ALA A 23 -6.10 -6.45 -31.29
CA ALA A 23 -5.93 -7.89 -31.22
C ALA A 23 -7.25 -8.67 -31.09
N CYS A 24 -8.35 -8.00 -30.72
CA CYS A 24 -9.67 -8.58 -30.51
C CYS A 24 -10.69 -8.14 -31.55
N HIS A 25 -10.28 -8.06 -32.83
CA HIS A 25 -11.17 -7.68 -33.94
C HIS A 25 -11.89 -6.35 -33.71
N ASN A 26 -11.21 -5.35 -33.22
CA ASN A 26 -11.72 -4.00 -32.89
C ASN A 26 -12.84 -3.98 -31.85
N ARG A 27 -12.87 -4.96 -30.96
CA ARG A 27 -13.80 -4.98 -29.82
C ARG A 27 -13.09 -4.43 -28.58
N LYS A 28 -13.61 -3.35 -28.02
CA LYS A 28 -13.10 -2.79 -26.76
C LYS A 28 -13.15 -3.85 -25.65
N PRO A 29 -12.07 -4.02 -24.86
CA PRO A 29 -12.03 -5.00 -23.78
C PRO A 29 -12.96 -4.61 -22.64
N LEU A 30 -13.56 -5.59 -21.98
CA LEU A 30 -14.06 -5.44 -20.61
C LEU A 30 -12.85 -5.63 -19.68
N LEU A 31 -12.46 -4.57 -18.97
CA LEU A 31 -11.37 -4.63 -18.03
C LEU A 31 -11.80 -5.35 -16.75
N TRP A 32 -11.08 -6.38 -16.38
CA TRP A 32 -11.10 -6.97 -15.04
C TRP A 32 -9.85 -6.47 -14.32
N ASP A 33 -10.00 -5.48 -13.47
CA ASP A 33 -8.88 -4.90 -12.73
C ASP A 33 -8.72 -5.60 -11.38
N ASN A 34 -7.55 -6.19 -11.16
CA ASN A 34 -7.20 -6.85 -9.92
C ASN A 34 -6.76 -5.80 -8.86
N THR A 35 -7.70 -4.92 -8.53
CA THR A 35 -7.57 -3.91 -7.49
C THR A 35 -8.93 -3.70 -6.82
N PRO A 36 -9.01 -3.55 -5.50
CA PRO A 36 -7.94 -3.59 -4.49
C PRO A 36 -7.63 -4.99 -3.93
N VAL A 37 -7.82 -6.07 -4.68
CA VAL A 37 -7.62 -7.44 -4.18
C VAL A 37 -6.26 -7.60 -3.45
N ASN A 38 -6.30 -8.34 -2.35
CA ASN A 38 -5.11 -8.66 -1.54
C ASN A 38 -4.96 -10.16 -1.28
N ASP A 39 -5.18 -10.97 -2.31
CA ASP A 39 -5.03 -12.42 -2.24
C ASP A 39 -3.59 -12.88 -2.53
N ALA A 40 -3.36 -14.18 -2.42
CA ALA A 40 -2.10 -14.86 -2.72
C ALA A 40 -0.89 -14.16 -2.08
N ILE A 41 0.06 -13.68 -2.89
CA ILE A 41 1.28 -13.00 -2.42
C ILE A 41 1.03 -11.59 -1.89
N MET A 42 -0.15 -11.04 -2.10
CA MET A 42 -0.54 -9.70 -1.63
C MET A 42 -1.31 -9.76 -0.31
N SER A 43 -1.58 -10.95 0.23
CA SER A 43 -2.38 -11.14 1.46
C SER A 43 -1.82 -10.46 2.70
N GLU A 44 -0.54 -10.06 2.68
CA GLU A 44 0.09 -9.30 3.76
C GLU A 44 -0.22 -7.80 3.67
N SER A 45 -0.78 -7.31 2.56
CA SER A 45 -1.10 -5.91 2.31
C SER A 45 -2.58 -5.62 2.51
N LEU A 46 -2.89 -4.43 3.02
CA LEU A 46 -4.25 -3.89 3.05
C LEU A 46 -4.32 -2.72 2.05
N HIS A 47 -5.20 -2.79 1.07
CA HIS A 47 -5.28 -1.81 -0.01
C HIS A 47 -6.43 -0.82 0.22
N LEU A 48 -6.19 0.23 1.01
CA LEU A 48 -7.15 1.31 1.26
C LEU A 48 -6.93 2.52 0.33
N GLY A 49 -6.00 2.42 -0.62
CA GLY A 49 -5.65 3.51 -1.53
C GLY A 49 -6.73 3.83 -2.58
N PRO A 50 -6.57 4.94 -3.30
CA PRO A 50 -7.45 5.31 -4.40
C PRO A 50 -7.28 4.39 -5.60
N TYR A 51 -8.24 4.44 -6.51
CA TYR A 51 -8.10 3.88 -7.85
C TYR A 51 -7.18 4.79 -8.66
N ALA A 52 -5.90 4.51 -8.62
CA ALA A 52 -4.84 5.30 -9.20
C ALA A 52 -4.10 4.56 -10.31
N SER A 53 -3.20 5.28 -11.02
CA SER A 53 -2.33 4.72 -12.06
C SER A 53 -3.08 4.08 -13.24
N ARG A 54 -4.31 4.53 -13.46
CA ARG A 54 -5.11 4.23 -14.66
C ARG A 54 -5.29 5.52 -15.44
N GLU A 55 -4.73 5.56 -16.66
CA GLU A 55 -4.82 6.75 -17.50
C GLU A 55 -6.30 7.12 -17.72
N ILE A 56 -6.65 8.40 -17.51
CA ILE A 56 -8.05 8.85 -17.58
C ILE A 56 -8.69 8.58 -18.95
N THR A 57 -7.92 8.68 -20.02
CA THR A 57 -8.38 8.42 -21.39
C THR A 57 -8.62 6.94 -21.66
N MET A 58 -8.10 6.03 -20.83
CA MET A 58 -8.33 4.59 -20.95
C MET A 58 -9.81 4.23 -20.79
N ARG A 59 -10.59 4.97 -20.01
CA ARG A 59 -12.03 4.74 -19.83
C ARG A 59 -12.80 4.73 -21.16
N ASP A 60 -12.34 5.54 -22.13
CA ASP A 60 -12.96 5.62 -23.44
C ASP A 60 -12.55 4.45 -24.36
N GLU A 61 -11.54 3.67 -23.97
CA GLU A 61 -11.00 2.54 -24.73
C GLU A 61 -11.45 1.17 -24.21
N ILE A 62 -12.20 1.14 -23.11
CA ILE A 62 -12.76 -0.09 -22.54
C ILE A 62 -14.28 -0.13 -22.70
N SER A 63 -14.89 -1.32 -22.69
CA SER A 63 -16.33 -1.50 -22.73
C SER A 63 -16.98 -1.49 -21.35
N GLY A 64 -16.19 -1.55 -20.30
CA GLY A 64 -16.62 -1.54 -18.89
C GLY A 64 -15.50 -1.96 -17.97
N LEU A 65 -15.74 -1.82 -16.67
CA LEU A 65 -14.81 -2.11 -15.60
C LEU A 65 -15.43 -3.10 -14.61
N LEU A 66 -14.70 -4.15 -14.28
CA LEU A 66 -14.94 -5.05 -13.16
C LEU A 66 -13.76 -4.91 -12.20
N LEU A 67 -14.02 -4.58 -10.96
CA LEU A 67 -13.02 -4.57 -9.89
C LEU A 67 -13.01 -5.90 -9.17
N ASN A 68 -11.83 -6.36 -8.79
CA ASN A 68 -11.65 -7.50 -7.90
C ASN A 68 -11.35 -6.96 -6.49
N PRO A 69 -12.35 -6.91 -5.58
CA PRO A 69 -12.17 -6.36 -4.25
C PRO A 69 -11.42 -7.33 -3.33
N MET A 70 -10.94 -6.81 -2.19
CA MET A 70 -10.48 -7.65 -1.07
C MET A 70 -11.66 -8.44 -0.48
N GLU A 71 -11.35 -9.48 0.30
CA GLU A 71 -12.34 -10.16 1.13
C GLU A 71 -12.96 -9.23 2.20
N PHE A 72 -12.29 -8.13 2.50
CA PHE A 72 -12.75 -7.07 3.42
C PHE A 72 -13.62 -6.07 2.68
N ALA A 73 -14.93 -6.26 2.75
CA ALA A 73 -15.90 -5.50 1.96
C ALA A 73 -15.89 -4.00 2.28
N LEU A 74 -15.79 -3.65 3.56
CA LEU A 74 -15.77 -2.25 4.00
C LEU A 74 -14.42 -1.58 3.65
N ALA A 75 -13.32 -2.28 3.85
CA ALA A 75 -11.99 -1.80 3.49
C ALA A 75 -11.79 -1.65 1.96
N SER A 76 -12.57 -2.34 1.13
CA SER A 76 -12.54 -2.17 -0.33
C SER A 76 -13.25 -0.90 -0.82
N ARG A 77 -14.11 -0.30 0.01
CA ARG A 77 -14.96 0.85 -0.39
C ARG A 77 -14.18 2.07 -0.85
N PRO A 78 -13.08 2.50 -0.21
CA PRO A 78 -12.33 3.67 -0.67
C PRO A 78 -11.89 3.58 -2.13
N THR A 79 -11.32 2.44 -2.52
CA THR A 79 -10.89 2.17 -3.89
C THR A 79 -12.08 2.08 -4.85
N ILE A 80 -13.16 1.42 -4.46
CA ILE A 80 -14.37 1.28 -5.29
C ILE A 80 -15.01 2.65 -5.56
N VAL A 81 -15.15 3.49 -4.54
CA VAL A 81 -15.75 4.82 -4.66
C VAL A 81 -14.91 5.70 -5.59
N SER A 82 -13.57 5.68 -5.44
CA SER A 82 -12.69 6.43 -6.34
C SER A 82 -12.66 5.87 -7.77
N ALA A 83 -12.83 4.56 -7.95
CA ALA A 83 -12.97 3.97 -9.29
C ALA A 83 -14.25 4.41 -10.00
N LEU A 84 -15.36 4.54 -9.26
CA LEU A 84 -16.60 5.08 -9.81
C LEU A 84 -16.45 6.54 -10.23
N ALA A 85 -15.76 7.36 -9.42
CA ALA A 85 -15.44 8.74 -9.77
C ALA A 85 -14.57 8.80 -11.04
N TRP A 86 -13.53 7.95 -11.13
CA TRP A 86 -12.70 7.83 -12.34
C TRP A 86 -13.54 7.47 -13.58
N LEU A 87 -14.46 6.52 -13.48
CA LEU A 87 -15.36 6.16 -14.58
C LEU A 87 -16.25 7.33 -15.03
N GLN A 88 -16.69 8.16 -14.08
CA GLN A 88 -17.52 9.34 -14.34
C GLN A 88 -16.71 10.54 -14.85
N GLY A 89 -15.40 10.46 -14.82
CA GLY A 89 -14.49 11.54 -15.21
C GLY A 89 -14.28 12.58 -14.13
N GLU A 90 -14.60 12.24 -12.90
CA GLU A 90 -14.35 13.04 -11.71
C GLU A 90 -12.92 12.83 -11.22
N ASP A 91 -12.46 13.69 -10.31
CA ASP A 91 -11.17 13.52 -9.65
C ASP A 91 -11.23 12.40 -8.62
N ALA A 92 -10.74 11.22 -9.01
CA ALA A 92 -10.73 10.02 -8.19
C ALA A 92 -9.95 10.20 -6.88
N MET A 93 -8.90 11.02 -6.88
CA MET A 93 -8.09 11.30 -5.70
C MET A 93 -8.87 12.13 -4.69
N SER A 94 -9.44 13.25 -5.10
CA SER A 94 -10.24 14.11 -4.22
C SER A 94 -11.45 13.39 -3.64
N VAL A 95 -12.10 12.52 -4.42
CA VAL A 95 -13.22 11.71 -3.95
C VAL A 95 -12.75 10.69 -2.90
N TRP A 96 -11.60 10.04 -3.13
CA TRP A 96 -11.01 9.12 -2.17
C TRP A 96 -10.62 9.81 -0.87
N GLU A 97 -9.90 10.95 -0.94
CA GLU A 97 -9.49 11.73 0.24
C GLU A 97 -10.70 12.14 1.10
N SER A 98 -11.74 12.64 0.43
CA SER A 98 -13.00 12.99 1.11
C SER A 98 -13.63 11.80 1.80
N PHE A 99 -13.67 10.64 1.11
CA PHE A 99 -14.25 9.41 1.65
C PHE A 99 -13.49 8.89 2.88
N VAL A 100 -12.16 8.74 2.80
CA VAL A 100 -11.36 8.23 3.93
C VAL A 100 -11.38 9.18 5.12
N SER A 101 -11.39 10.50 4.86
CA SER A 101 -11.52 11.53 5.90
C SER A 101 -12.86 11.46 6.62
N GLN A 102 -13.97 11.35 5.87
CA GLN A 102 -15.31 11.24 6.45
C GLN A 102 -15.49 9.97 7.29
N CYS A 103 -14.83 8.89 6.90
CA CYS A 103 -14.84 7.63 7.66
C CYS A 103 -13.89 7.64 8.87
N GLY A 104 -13.00 8.62 9.01
CA GLY A 104 -11.94 8.61 10.02
C GLY A 104 -10.86 7.55 9.76
N TRP A 105 -10.56 7.28 8.47
CA TRP A 105 -9.63 6.23 8.05
C TRP A 105 -8.34 6.78 7.43
N SER A 106 -8.11 8.08 7.48
CA SER A 106 -6.96 8.72 6.83
C SER A 106 -5.63 8.15 7.32
N GLU A 107 -5.47 7.93 8.62
CA GLU A 107 -4.24 7.40 9.21
C GLU A 107 -3.97 5.96 8.78
N ILE A 108 -4.98 5.08 8.83
CA ILE A 108 -4.80 3.69 8.41
C ILE A 108 -4.60 3.57 6.89
N ALA A 109 -5.27 4.40 6.09
CA ALA A 109 -5.07 4.44 4.66
C ALA A 109 -3.64 4.88 4.30
N ALA A 110 -3.11 5.90 4.98
CA ALA A 110 -1.71 6.30 4.82
C ALA A 110 -0.74 5.22 5.32
N ALA A 111 -1.01 4.61 6.47
CA ALA A 111 -0.16 3.56 7.04
C ALA A 111 -0.08 2.29 6.16
N THR A 112 -1.08 2.02 5.34
CA THR A 112 -1.12 0.88 4.42
C THR A 112 -0.68 1.21 2.99
N ALA A 113 -0.32 2.47 2.72
CA ALA A 113 0.29 2.90 1.47
C ALA A 113 1.75 2.42 1.35
N PHE A 114 2.24 2.29 0.12
CA PHE A 114 3.66 2.03 -0.14
C PHE A 114 4.50 3.32 -0.07
N PRO A 115 5.83 3.23 0.12
CA PRO A 115 6.71 4.39 0.34
C PRO A 115 6.59 5.52 -0.69
N ASP A 116 6.42 5.20 -1.95
CA ASP A 116 6.32 6.18 -3.03
C ASP A 116 4.85 6.54 -3.36
N ASP A 117 3.93 6.14 -2.50
CA ASP A 117 2.52 6.40 -2.67
C ASP A 117 2.19 7.84 -2.25
N PRO A 118 1.44 8.63 -3.06
CA PRO A 118 1.11 10.02 -2.76
C PRO A 118 0.25 10.23 -1.50
N HIS A 119 -0.25 9.14 -0.90
CA HIS A 119 -1.03 9.23 0.35
C HIS A 119 -0.18 9.51 1.59
N TRP A 120 1.13 9.36 1.50
CA TRP A 120 2.00 9.65 2.62
C TRP A 120 2.23 11.16 2.74
N PRO A 121 2.21 11.70 3.97
CA PRO A 121 2.41 13.13 4.19
C PRO A 121 3.90 13.53 4.07
N GLY A 122 4.57 13.03 3.05
CA GLY A 122 5.98 13.26 2.78
C GLY A 122 6.91 12.16 3.29
N ALA A 123 8.20 12.26 2.96
CA ALA A 123 9.21 11.25 3.28
C ALA A 123 9.45 11.07 4.78
N ARG A 124 9.21 12.11 5.57
CA ARG A 124 9.35 12.10 7.04
C ARG A 124 8.18 12.82 7.68
N PRO A 125 7.10 12.09 7.99
CA PRO A 125 5.96 12.67 8.68
C PRO A 125 6.35 13.28 10.04
N SER A 126 5.58 14.27 10.49
CA SER A 126 5.81 14.95 11.79
C SER A 126 5.51 14.04 12.98
N ASP A 127 5.94 14.44 14.19
CA ASP A 127 5.63 13.69 15.41
C ASP A 127 4.13 13.68 15.69
N GLU A 128 3.43 14.77 15.37
CA GLU A 128 1.97 14.87 15.51
C GLU A 128 1.26 13.86 14.62
N TRP A 129 1.76 13.67 13.40
CA TRP A 129 1.19 12.65 12.49
C TRP A 129 1.45 11.23 13.02
N TRP A 130 2.68 10.94 13.49
CA TRP A 130 2.97 9.66 14.10
C TRP A 130 2.12 9.40 15.36
N GLN A 131 1.87 10.45 16.13
CA GLN A 131 1.00 10.37 17.31
C GLN A 131 -0.45 10.08 16.88
N SER A 132 -0.97 10.75 15.84
CA SER A 132 -2.32 10.46 15.34
C SER A 132 -2.47 9.01 14.87
N VAL A 133 -1.45 8.45 14.23
CA VAL A 133 -1.45 7.01 13.87
C VAL A 133 -1.41 6.11 15.11
N ALA A 134 -0.57 6.44 16.12
CA ALA A 134 -0.50 5.66 17.34
C ALA A 134 -1.82 5.64 18.12
N ASP A 135 -2.58 6.72 18.05
CA ASP A 135 -3.84 6.90 18.77
C ASP A 135 -5.08 6.57 17.93
N MET A 136 -4.94 6.31 16.63
CA MET A 136 -6.08 6.07 15.72
C MET A 136 -7.03 4.99 16.22
N GLN A 137 -8.32 5.21 15.98
CA GLN A 137 -9.41 4.29 16.25
C GLN A 137 -10.33 4.25 15.02
N PRO A 138 -9.94 3.58 13.92
CA PRO A 138 -10.73 3.57 12.70
C PRO A 138 -11.98 2.70 12.91
N GLU A 139 -13.09 3.36 13.17
CA GLU A 139 -14.40 2.69 13.33
C GLU A 139 -14.97 2.25 11.98
N GLY A 140 -15.76 1.19 11.98
CA GLY A 140 -16.50 0.74 10.81
C GLY A 140 -15.68 0.02 9.75
N LEU A 141 -14.43 -0.34 9.99
CA LEU A 141 -13.67 -1.29 9.17
C LEU A 141 -14.06 -2.74 9.50
N ASP A 142 -13.80 -3.64 8.56
CA ASP A 142 -13.95 -5.09 8.80
C ASP A 142 -13.05 -5.53 9.97
N VAL A 143 -13.57 -6.38 10.84
CA VAL A 143 -12.83 -6.91 12.00
C VAL A 143 -11.52 -7.60 11.58
N GLY A 144 -11.50 -8.19 10.39
CA GLY A 144 -10.30 -8.79 9.81
C GLY A 144 -9.16 -7.81 9.53
N CYS A 145 -9.41 -6.49 9.50
CA CYS A 145 -8.39 -5.47 9.31
C CYS A 145 -7.60 -5.15 10.60
N GLN A 146 -8.02 -5.65 11.76
CA GLN A 146 -7.38 -5.36 13.05
C GLN A 146 -5.87 -5.62 13.09
N PRO A 147 -5.32 -6.68 12.46
CA PRO A 147 -3.87 -6.91 12.43
C PRO A 147 -3.06 -5.75 11.81
N TRP A 148 -3.58 -5.11 10.76
CA TRP A 148 -2.93 -3.93 10.14
C TRP A 148 -3.04 -2.69 11.02
N ILE A 149 -4.19 -2.49 11.66
CA ILE A 149 -4.38 -1.38 12.60
C ILE A 149 -3.38 -1.50 13.75
N ASP A 150 -3.27 -2.68 14.36
CA ASP A 150 -2.33 -2.93 15.46
C ASP A 150 -0.87 -2.79 15.01
N ALA A 151 -0.52 -3.28 13.83
CA ALA A 151 0.82 -3.15 13.26
C ALA A 151 1.18 -1.68 12.98
N ALA A 152 0.24 -0.90 12.46
CA ALA A 152 0.45 0.53 12.20
C ALA A 152 0.64 1.30 13.52
N LYS A 153 -0.18 1.08 14.53
CA LYS A 153 -0.04 1.70 15.86
C LYS A 153 1.30 1.35 16.51
N GLN A 154 1.70 0.09 16.44
CA GLN A 154 3.00 -0.37 16.95
C GLN A 154 4.17 0.26 16.18
N GLY A 155 4.08 0.34 14.85
CA GLY A 155 5.08 1.00 14.01
C GLY A 155 5.24 2.49 14.36
N ALA A 156 4.15 3.21 14.52
CA ALA A 156 4.15 4.60 14.95
C ALA A 156 4.80 4.79 16.34
N ALA A 157 4.45 3.93 17.30
CA ALA A 157 5.05 3.96 18.64
C ALA A 157 6.56 3.68 18.62
N LEU A 158 7.05 2.84 17.69
CA LEU A 158 8.48 2.61 17.48
C LEU A 158 9.18 3.88 16.99
N VAL A 159 8.60 4.58 16.01
CA VAL A 159 9.16 5.83 15.48
C VAL A 159 9.22 6.92 16.55
N LEU A 160 8.15 7.13 17.28
CA LEU A 160 8.12 8.11 18.39
C LEU A 160 9.16 7.77 19.47
N SER A 161 9.32 6.49 19.79
CA SER A 161 10.35 6.03 20.74
C SER A 161 11.76 6.27 20.19
N ALA A 162 12.00 6.01 18.90
CA ALA A 162 13.29 6.25 18.24
C ALA A 162 13.66 7.75 18.28
N ARG A 163 12.73 8.62 17.90
CA ARG A 163 12.95 10.09 17.89
C ARG A 163 13.21 10.63 19.28
N LYS A 164 12.50 10.14 20.29
CA LYS A 164 12.76 10.50 21.68
C LYS A 164 14.17 10.12 22.11
N LEU A 165 14.64 8.90 21.78
CA LEU A 165 15.97 8.42 22.13
C LEU A 165 17.10 9.17 21.37
N ILE A 166 16.82 9.64 20.15
CA ILE A 166 17.78 10.49 19.39
C ILE A 166 17.94 11.85 20.08
N ALA A 167 16.90 12.40 20.67
CA ALA A 167 16.94 13.67 21.37
C ALA A 167 17.59 13.60 22.77
N GLU A 168 17.78 12.39 23.33
CA GLU A 168 18.45 12.19 24.62
C GLU A 168 19.98 12.06 24.45
N PRO A 169 20.80 12.47 25.46
CA PRO A 169 22.26 12.26 25.42
C PRO A 169 22.61 10.78 25.24
N GLY A 170 23.45 10.47 24.22
CA GLY A 170 23.72 9.10 23.75
C GLY A 170 24.42 8.18 24.75
N ASP A 171 25.16 8.75 25.71
CA ASP A 171 26.09 8.00 26.58
C ASP A 171 25.48 7.58 27.93
N SER A 172 24.24 7.87 28.20
CA SER A 172 23.58 7.44 29.43
C SER A 172 23.23 5.96 29.37
N GLU A 173 23.37 5.25 30.49
CA GLU A 173 22.94 3.85 30.63
C GLU A 173 21.46 3.66 30.20
N MET A 174 20.62 4.62 30.54
CA MET A 174 19.20 4.61 30.18
C MET A 174 19.01 4.73 28.67
N SER A 175 19.83 5.53 27.97
CA SER A 175 19.77 5.66 26.52
C SER A 175 20.19 4.34 25.83
N VAL A 176 21.25 3.67 26.31
CA VAL A 176 21.70 2.38 25.78
C VAL A 176 20.66 1.29 25.99
N LEU A 177 20.05 1.19 27.16
CA LEU A 177 18.97 0.25 27.45
C LEU A 177 17.73 0.55 26.63
N GLY A 178 17.38 1.83 26.43
CA GLY A 178 16.26 2.26 25.60
C GLY A 178 16.43 1.82 24.14
N ARG A 179 17.61 2.01 23.57
CA ARG A 179 17.95 1.58 22.19
C ARG A 179 17.92 0.06 22.05
N PHE A 180 18.40 -0.68 23.04
CA PHE A 180 18.30 -2.14 23.06
C PHE A 180 16.84 -2.61 23.04
N HIS A 181 16.00 -2.03 23.90
CA HIS A 181 14.57 -2.35 23.93
C HIS A 181 13.86 -1.97 22.63
N LEU A 182 14.19 -0.82 22.05
CA LEU A 182 13.69 -0.39 20.74
C LEU A 182 14.03 -1.43 19.65
N ALA A 183 15.29 -1.87 19.59
CA ALA A 183 15.74 -2.87 18.63
C ALA A 183 14.97 -4.20 18.77
N MET A 184 14.71 -4.63 20.00
CA MET A 184 13.94 -5.86 20.27
C MET A 184 12.48 -5.74 19.82
N LYS A 185 11.83 -4.62 20.14
CA LYS A 185 10.44 -4.34 19.69
C LYS A 185 10.35 -4.24 18.17
N TRP A 186 11.30 -3.53 17.54
CA TRP A 186 11.38 -3.41 16.09
C TRP A 186 11.53 -4.77 15.41
N ARG A 187 12.41 -5.66 15.90
CA ARG A 187 12.55 -7.02 15.37
C ARG A 187 11.28 -7.84 15.51
N THR A 188 10.50 -7.63 16.56
CA THR A 188 9.21 -8.28 16.76
C THR A 188 8.20 -7.77 15.75
N TRP A 189 8.11 -6.45 15.57
CA TRP A 189 7.24 -5.81 14.59
C TRP A 189 7.55 -6.25 13.14
N LYS A 190 8.83 -6.38 12.78
CA LYS A 190 9.27 -6.88 11.47
C LYS A 190 8.82 -8.32 11.15
N ARG A 191 8.38 -9.08 12.13
CA ARG A 191 7.89 -10.46 11.96
C ARG A 191 6.38 -10.55 11.87
N LEU A 192 5.67 -9.44 11.96
CA LEU A 192 4.23 -9.45 11.79
C LEU A 192 3.88 -9.92 10.37
N PRO A 193 2.80 -10.69 10.21
CA PRO A 193 2.39 -11.21 8.91
C PRO A 193 1.67 -10.18 8.04
N VAL A 194 1.65 -8.94 8.47
CA VAL A 194 0.98 -7.82 7.78
C VAL A 194 1.95 -6.67 7.55
N LEU A 195 1.70 -5.88 6.51
CA LEU A 195 2.57 -4.81 6.08
C LEU A 195 1.95 -3.45 6.30
N THR A 196 2.75 -2.57 6.91
CA THR A 196 2.41 -1.15 7.08
C THR A 196 3.66 -0.29 6.84
N PHE A 197 3.46 0.97 6.42
CA PHE A 197 4.52 1.97 6.18
C PHE A 197 5.58 1.54 5.15
N GLY A 198 5.14 0.81 4.15
CA GLY A 198 6.04 0.19 3.19
C GLY A 198 6.61 -1.13 3.69
N ALA A 199 6.95 -1.98 2.76
CA ALA A 199 7.26 -3.37 3.04
C ALA A 199 8.74 -3.67 3.22
N GLY A 200 9.62 -2.66 3.09
CA GLY A 200 11.02 -2.95 2.81
C GLY A 200 11.20 -3.64 1.45
N PRO A 201 12.40 -4.13 1.13
CA PRO A 201 12.67 -4.75 -0.15
C PRO A 201 11.74 -5.95 -0.39
N ARG A 202 10.99 -5.92 -1.48
CA ARG A 202 10.15 -7.02 -1.95
C ARG A 202 10.41 -7.32 -3.40
N ILE A 203 10.41 -8.59 -3.70
CA ILE A 203 10.54 -9.09 -5.07
C ILE A 203 9.18 -9.59 -5.50
N ARG A 204 8.57 -8.92 -6.50
CA ARG A 204 7.35 -9.40 -7.12
C ARG A 204 7.70 -10.62 -7.97
N PRO A 205 7.13 -11.80 -7.72
CA PRO A 205 7.33 -12.95 -8.59
C PRO A 205 6.71 -12.68 -9.96
N VAL A 206 7.43 -13.05 -11.00
CA VAL A 206 6.95 -13.00 -12.38
C VAL A 206 6.81 -14.41 -12.90
N VAL A 207 5.60 -14.76 -13.33
CA VAL A 207 5.34 -16.02 -14.04
C VAL A 207 5.48 -15.73 -15.53
N THR A 208 6.39 -16.42 -16.19
CA THR A 208 6.63 -16.32 -17.63
C THR A 208 6.49 -17.72 -18.23
N ASN A 209 6.40 -17.81 -19.55
CA ASN A 209 6.58 -19.07 -20.26
C ASN A 209 8.06 -19.26 -20.61
N ASP A 210 8.57 -20.45 -20.43
CA ASP A 210 9.87 -20.86 -20.95
C ASP A 210 9.80 -21.10 -22.48
N GLU A 211 10.93 -21.49 -23.06
CA GLU A 211 11.06 -21.77 -24.50
C GLU A 211 10.13 -22.90 -24.98
N ASN A 212 9.66 -23.73 -24.07
CA ASN A 212 8.75 -24.87 -24.34
C ASN A 212 7.29 -24.52 -24.01
N GLY A 213 6.98 -23.28 -23.69
CA GLY A 213 5.64 -22.84 -23.31
C GLY A 213 5.20 -23.27 -21.91
N LYS A 214 6.11 -23.80 -21.07
CA LYS A 214 5.82 -24.11 -19.67
C LYS A 214 5.95 -22.88 -18.82
N PHE A 215 5.11 -22.80 -17.79
CA PHE A 215 5.23 -21.76 -16.78
C PHE A 215 6.59 -21.82 -16.08
N ALA A 216 7.30 -20.72 -16.11
CA ALA A 216 8.57 -20.53 -15.41
C ALA A 216 8.44 -19.40 -14.41
N TYR A 217 8.95 -19.64 -13.21
CA TYR A 217 9.02 -18.61 -12.16
C TYR A 217 10.35 -17.88 -12.27
N ARG A 218 10.31 -16.56 -12.23
CA ARG A 218 11.50 -15.70 -12.13
C ARG A 218 11.34 -14.70 -11.01
N ASN A 219 12.44 -14.33 -10.37
CA ASN A 219 12.47 -13.19 -9.48
C ASN A 219 12.13 -11.94 -10.29
N GLY A 220 11.13 -11.23 -9.84
CA GLY A 220 10.66 -10.03 -10.49
C GLY A 220 11.31 -8.76 -9.96
N THR A 221 10.69 -7.64 -10.25
CA THR A 221 11.11 -6.30 -9.81
C THR A 221 10.92 -6.14 -8.31
N VAL A 222 11.85 -5.47 -7.66
CA VAL A 222 11.67 -4.95 -6.30
C VAL A 222 10.57 -3.90 -6.34
N ILE A 223 9.50 -4.06 -5.57
CA ILE A 223 8.33 -3.18 -5.56
C ILE A 223 8.32 -2.19 -4.39
N SER A 224 9.16 -2.41 -3.38
CA SER A 224 9.38 -1.47 -2.29
C SER A 224 10.80 -1.62 -1.80
N THR A 225 11.46 -0.51 -1.52
CA THR A 225 12.87 -0.50 -1.12
C THR A 225 13.06 -0.19 0.35
N THR A 226 12.15 0.56 0.96
CA THR A 226 12.27 1.00 2.35
C THR A 226 10.93 0.96 3.08
N SER A 227 11.01 0.92 4.41
CA SER A 227 9.89 1.18 5.30
C SER A 227 10.19 2.44 6.09
N LEU A 228 9.22 3.33 6.24
CA LEU A 228 9.38 4.55 7.05
C LEU A 228 9.80 4.23 8.48
N VAL A 229 9.26 3.15 9.06
CA VAL A 229 9.61 2.72 10.42
C VAL A 229 11.06 2.22 10.48
N ASP A 230 11.50 1.46 9.47
CA ASP A 230 12.87 0.96 9.40
C ASP A 230 13.87 2.13 9.36
N ASP A 231 13.62 3.12 8.52
CA ASP A 231 14.49 4.29 8.37
C ASP A 231 14.64 5.08 9.68
N GLU A 232 13.52 5.33 10.37
CA GLU A 232 13.55 6.07 11.63
C GLU A 232 14.21 5.29 12.77
N VAL A 233 13.92 3.99 12.88
CA VAL A 233 14.54 3.12 13.91
C VAL A 233 16.03 2.92 13.64
N MET A 234 16.42 2.63 12.40
CA MET A 234 17.84 2.44 12.05
C MET A 234 18.67 3.68 12.30
N ARG A 235 18.12 4.87 12.01
CA ARG A 235 18.79 6.14 12.34
C ARG A 235 19.08 6.24 13.84
N CYS A 236 18.12 5.89 14.71
CA CYS A 236 18.33 5.86 16.16
C CYS A 236 19.41 4.85 16.60
N LEU A 237 19.50 3.70 15.93
CA LEU A 237 20.42 2.63 16.30
C LEU A 237 21.85 2.81 15.74
N GLN A 238 22.04 3.65 14.71
CA GLN A 238 23.34 3.90 14.08
C GLN A 238 24.12 5.03 14.75
N ASP A 239 23.47 5.88 15.52
CA ASP A 239 24.08 7.00 16.24
C ASP A 239 24.74 6.57 17.59
N VAL A 240 25.17 5.30 17.69
CA VAL A 240 25.83 4.74 18.88
C VAL A 240 27.28 4.41 18.58
#